data_c9538c88a5cd0eae530f5ecac9b11f52
#
_entry.id   c9538c88a5cd0eae530f5ecac9b11f52
#
_cell.length_a   1.000
_cell.length_b   1.000
_cell.length_c   1.000
_cell.angle_alpha   90.00
_cell.angle_beta   90.00
_cell.angle_gamma   90.00
#
_symmetry.space_group_name_H-M   'P 1'
#
loop_
_entity.id
_entity.type
_entity.pdbx_description
1 polymer ?
#
loop_
_entity_poly.entity_id
_entity_poly.type
_entity_poly.pdbx_seq_one_letter_code
_entity_poly.pdbx_strand_id
1 'polypeptide(L)'
;MAWPHVRLGRKRERAPLKESLLILSDVHLGSDINDLTPHGARRSVEVDRDLVGLIDHYREAPPEGRRWRLVIAGDFIDFIGMTVATDGVPLHTPPTEEERAHGLGNAADHSREKLRRVARRHEEVFAALTSFIERGNAITFVHGNHDLELFWESVRTELLEVLLSHRTTDISRRELASRVDHSPWFYYVAGAVYVEHGHQYDPFCATDHPMMPLAPSDQRRLSFGFCEVLLRHVVRPTRGLPEHGHEELGVLDYVRLGLRMGVVGMVQLFLRYVRAVGQLFRLWRLHWSASARSLHERHWAALVRFSRRHRIRLRRLRAALVLQTPPITKTIRGVMASLLVDRLALVLVAGFSLLALALLRLPAAFFWLGAVAVVALAAAAYRHIEKQRTVDADERLRDRASRLASLFPTRFVVMGHTHTPRLVRLRGGRSTYVNVGAWSEEEGASPAARTHLVVHPKRGGVKGALLRWCSGTGPVAFEPV
;
A
#
# COMPACT_ATOMS: atom_id res chain seq x y z
N MET A 1 -29.69 -2.05 -13.51
CA MET A 1 -30.31 -2.83 -12.41
C MET A 1 -30.43 -1.91 -11.19
N ALA A 2 -31.65 -1.62 -10.75
CA ALA A 2 -31.93 -0.75 -9.62
C ALA A 2 -31.56 -1.47 -8.30
N TRP A 3 -30.82 -0.79 -7.44
CA TRP A 3 -30.39 -1.30 -6.15
C TRP A 3 -31.57 -1.34 -5.17
N PRO A 4 -31.78 -2.44 -4.43
CA PRO A 4 -32.81 -2.46 -3.40
C PRO A 4 -32.40 -1.53 -2.25
N HIS A 5 -33.28 -0.59 -1.91
CA HIS A 5 -33.15 0.26 -0.73
C HIS A 5 -33.10 -0.61 0.53
N VAL A 6 -31.93 -0.83 1.09
CA VAL A 6 -31.75 -1.53 2.35
C VAL A 6 -32.20 -0.60 3.49
N ARG A 7 -33.41 -0.77 3.98
CA ARG A 7 -33.85 -0.18 5.26
C ARG A 7 -32.99 -0.76 6.38
N LEU A 8 -32.03 0.02 6.84
CA LEU A 8 -31.24 -0.30 8.03
C LEU A 8 -32.15 -0.12 9.26
N GLY A 9 -32.54 -1.23 9.87
CA GLY A 9 -33.29 -1.24 11.12
C GLY A 9 -32.61 -0.39 12.20
N ARG A 10 -33.38 0.51 12.79
CA ARG A 10 -32.95 1.44 13.84
C ARG A 10 -32.58 0.69 15.13
N LYS A 11 -31.57 1.27 15.82
CA LYS A 11 -31.12 1.00 17.20
C LYS A 11 -30.48 -0.38 17.45
N ARG A 12 -29.16 -0.44 17.34
CA ARG A 12 -28.28 -1.16 18.28
C ARG A 12 -27.34 -0.13 18.88
N GLU A 13 -27.25 -0.16 20.21
CA GLU A 13 -26.40 0.69 21.00
C GLU A 13 -24.97 0.74 20.43
N ARG A 14 -24.53 1.96 20.19
CA ARG A 14 -23.15 2.24 19.82
C ARG A 14 -22.33 1.92 21.05
N ALA A 15 -21.52 0.86 21.01
CA ALA A 15 -20.51 0.67 22.05
C ALA A 15 -19.65 1.94 22.04
N PRO A 16 -19.59 2.70 23.14
CA PRO A 16 -18.82 3.94 23.17
C PRO A 16 -17.35 3.60 22.94
N LEU A 17 -16.64 4.44 22.19
CA LEU A 17 -15.20 4.37 22.11
C LEU A 17 -14.64 4.51 23.53
N LYS A 18 -13.89 3.50 24.00
CA LYS A 18 -13.37 3.45 25.37
C LYS A 18 -11.98 4.05 25.50
N GLU A 19 -11.23 4.09 24.41
CA GLU A 19 -9.85 4.52 24.31
C GLU A 19 -9.76 5.79 23.45
N SER A 20 -8.75 6.61 23.64
CA SER A 20 -8.37 7.64 22.67
C SER A 20 -7.57 6.98 21.54
N LEU A 21 -7.77 7.38 20.30
CA LEU A 21 -7.06 6.82 19.17
C LEU A 21 -6.03 7.81 18.65
N LEU A 22 -4.83 7.31 18.41
CA LEU A 22 -3.78 7.92 17.63
C LEU A 22 -3.65 7.10 16.35
N ILE A 23 -3.85 7.70 15.18
CA ILE A 23 -3.87 6.98 13.89
C ILE A 23 -2.85 7.60 12.95
N LEU A 24 -1.95 6.79 12.43
CA LEU A 24 -0.97 7.14 11.40
C LEU A 24 -0.87 6.03 10.37
N SER A 25 -0.17 6.26 9.27
CA SER A 25 0.02 5.32 8.14
C SER A 25 1.34 5.55 7.44
N ASP A 26 1.71 4.62 6.56
CA ASP A 26 2.77 4.78 5.56
C ASP A 26 4.13 5.19 6.20
N VAL A 27 4.56 4.39 7.18
CA VAL A 27 5.83 4.60 7.90
C VAL A 27 7.01 4.03 7.11
N HIS A 28 6.82 2.91 6.43
CA HIS A 28 7.80 2.24 5.55
C HIS A 28 9.16 2.00 6.21
N LEU A 29 9.18 1.44 7.43
CA LEU A 29 10.43 1.06 8.08
C LEU A 29 11.16 0.01 7.26
N GLY A 30 12.45 0.22 7.01
CA GLY A 30 13.32 -0.69 6.26
C GLY A 30 13.37 -0.42 4.76
N SER A 31 12.71 0.61 4.23
CA SER A 31 12.82 1.01 2.81
C SER A 31 14.27 1.28 2.37
N ASP A 32 15.15 1.67 3.30
CA ASP A 32 16.56 1.94 3.08
C ASP A 32 17.48 0.70 3.25
N ILE A 33 16.94 -0.46 3.59
CA ILE A 33 17.71 -1.71 3.71
C ILE A 33 17.94 -2.30 2.31
N ASN A 34 19.20 -2.22 1.84
CA ASN A 34 19.49 -2.58 0.47
C ASN A 34 20.88 -3.23 0.33
N ASP A 35 20.93 -4.55 0.50
CA ASP A 35 22.19 -5.31 0.39
C ASP A 35 22.67 -5.46 -1.06
N LEU A 36 21.77 -5.37 -2.06
CA LEU A 36 22.07 -5.71 -3.46
C LEU A 36 22.18 -4.50 -4.38
N THR A 37 21.67 -3.35 -3.98
CA THR A 37 21.72 -2.11 -4.77
C THR A 37 22.22 -0.94 -3.90
N PRO A 38 23.57 -0.75 -3.82
CA PRO A 38 24.17 0.26 -2.93
C PRO A 38 23.81 1.72 -3.28
N HIS A 39 22.96 1.92 -4.28
CA HIS A 39 22.48 3.23 -4.73
C HIS A 39 21.00 3.47 -4.43
N GLY A 40 20.37 2.61 -3.61
CA GLY A 40 18.99 2.80 -3.16
C GLY A 40 18.81 4.11 -2.39
N ALA A 41 17.58 4.62 -2.40
CA ALA A 41 17.21 5.78 -1.60
C ALA A 41 17.53 5.52 -0.11
N ARG A 42 18.02 6.55 0.57
CA ARG A 42 18.24 6.49 2.02
C ARG A 42 17.04 7.11 2.71
N ARG A 43 16.60 6.45 3.77
CA ARG A 43 15.56 7.00 4.64
C ARG A 43 16.15 8.14 5.47
N SER A 44 15.40 9.23 5.60
CA SER A 44 15.77 10.33 6.48
C SER A 44 15.77 9.89 7.95
N VAL A 45 16.88 10.07 8.65
CA VAL A 45 17.01 9.77 10.09
C VAL A 45 16.09 10.66 10.93
N GLU A 46 15.76 11.84 10.43
CA GLU A 46 14.87 12.78 11.13
C GLU A 46 13.46 12.22 11.28
N VAL A 47 12.99 11.44 10.30
CA VAL A 47 11.66 10.81 10.36
C VAL A 47 11.56 9.84 11.52
N ASP A 48 12.58 9.01 11.74
CA ASP A 48 12.57 8.05 12.85
C ASP A 48 12.61 8.77 14.19
N ARG A 49 13.42 9.82 14.32
CA ARG A 49 13.47 10.68 15.51
C ARG A 49 12.11 11.33 15.80
N ASP A 50 11.46 11.85 14.76
CA ASP A 50 10.15 12.47 14.91
C ASP A 50 9.05 11.46 15.24
N LEU A 51 9.13 10.26 14.70
CA LEU A 51 8.20 9.18 15.05
C LEU A 51 8.36 8.75 16.51
N VAL A 52 9.59 8.61 16.99
CA VAL A 52 9.88 8.37 18.42
C VAL A 52 9.32 9.51 19.27
N GLY A 53 9.59 10.77 18.89
CA GLY A 53 9.07 11.94 19.58
C GLY A 53 7.54 11.99 19.64
N LEU A 54 6.86 11.61 18.55
CA LEU A 54 5.40 11.50 18.52
C LEU A 54 4.89 10.43 19.50
N ILE A 55 5.49 9.23 19.47
CA ILE A 55 5.09 8.11 20.33
C ILE A 55 5.29 8.49 21.80
N ASP A 56 6.42 9.10 22.13
CA ASP A 56 6.74 9.55 23.48
C ASP A 56 5.77 10.64 23.97
N HIS A 57 5.45 11.62 23.13
CA HIS A 57 4.48 12.66 23.47
C HIS A 57 3.12 12.07 23.88
N TYR A 58 2.59 11.12 23.11
CA TYR A 58 1.31 10.51 23.43
C TYR A 58 1.38 9.41 24.49
N ARG A 59 2.57 8.88 24.78
CA ARG A 59 2.79 7.92 25.86
C ARG A 59 2.47 8.53 27.22
N GLU A 60 2.85 9.80 27.46
CA GLU A 60 2.86 10.41 28.79
C GLU A 60 1.48 10.93 29.22
N ALA A 61 0.61 11.36 28.31
CA ALA A 61 -0.61 12.07 28.68
C ALA A 61 -1.84 11.65 27.87
N PRO A 62 -2.52 10.54 28.23
CA PRO A 62 -3.85 10.33 27.71
C PRO A 62 -4.81 11.34 28.34
N PRO A 63 -5.60 12.11 27.52
CA PRO A 63 -6.58 13.03 28.07
C PRO A 63 -7.61 12.29 28.93
N GLU A 64 -7.98 12.87 30.04
CA GLU A 64 -9.02 12.36 30.97
C GLU A 64 -8.72 10.96 31.57
N GLY A 65 -7.43 10.57 31.72
CA GLY A 65 -7.05 9.29 32.33
C GLY A 65 -7.39 8.04 31.49
N ARG A 66 -7.69 8.22 30.22
CA ARG A 66 -7.95 7.12 29.28
C ARG A 66 -6.66 6.70 28.60
N ARG A 67 -6.53 5.39 28.34
CA ARG A 67 -5.41 4.88 27.56
C ARG A 67 -5.54 5.24 26.08
N TRP A 68 -4.41 5.28 25.40
CA TRP A 68 -4.33 5.38 23.96
C TRP A 68 -4.39 4.01 23.28
N ARG A 69 -4.94 4.01 22.07
CA ARG A 69 -4.68 2.98 21.09
C ARG A 69 -4.04 3.62 19.87
N LEU A 70 -2.80 3.25 19.59
CA LEU A 70 -2.13 3.56 18.34
C LEU A 70 -2.67 2.61 17.27
N VAL A 71 -3.25 3.16 16.19
CA VAL A 71 -3.71 2.40 15.03
C VAL A 71 -2.82 2.77 13.85
N ILE A 72 -2.02 1.83 13.40
CA ILE A 72 -1.17 1.99 12.22
C ILE A 72 -1.99 1.49 11.03
N ALA A 73 -2.36 2.40 10.14
CA ALA A 73 -3.30 2.15 9.04
C ALA A 73 -2.61 1.59 7.80
N GLY A 74 -1.72 0.62 7.98
CA GLY A 74 -0.96 -0.07 6.93
C GLY A 74 0.40 0.54 6.66
N ASP A 75 1.23 -0.22 5.95
CA ASP A 75 2.55 0.14 5.48
C ASP A 75 3.49 0.62 6.61
N PHE A 76 3.46 -0.11 7.74
CA PHE A 76 4.38 0.14 8.84
C PHE A 76 5.79 -0.33 8.48
N ILE A 77 5.91 -1.55 7.92
CA ILE A 77 7.18 -2.13 7.48
C ILE A 77 7.17 -2.26 5.97
N ASP A 78 8.24 -1.84 5.32
CA ASP A 78 8.38 -1.93 3.88
C ASP A 78 9.05 -3.25 3.46
N PHE A 79 8.32 -4.38 3.54
CA PHE A 79 8.84 -5.67 3.14
C PHE A 79 9.11 -5.78 1.63
N ILE A 80 8.37 -5.04 0.81
CA ILE A 80 8.62 -5.01 -0.64
C ILE A 80 9.68 -3.98 -1.02
N GLY A 81 9.84 -2.90 -0.23
CA GLY A 81 10.83 -1.85 -0.39
C GLY A 81 12.27 -2.35 -0.17
N MET A 82 12.54 -3.28 0.72
CA MET A 82 13.89 -3.73 1.07
C MET A 82 14.43 -4.85 0.18
N THR A 83 15.75 -4.89 -0.01
CA THR A 83 16.48 -6.02 -0.61
C THR A 83 17.48 -6.60 0.39
N VAL A 84 17.20 -7.80 0.89
CA VAL A 84 18.08 -8.54 1.79
C VAL A 84 18.69 -9.71 1.02
N ALA A 85 20.03 -9.81 1.01
CA ALA A 85 20.72 -10.90 0.36
C ALA A 85 20.34 -12.25 0.96
N THR A 86 20.37 -13.30 0.12
CA THR A 86 20.03 -14.67 0.54
C THR A 86 21.18 -15.41 1.20
N ASP A 87 22.42 -14.97 0.98
CA ASP A 87 23.63 -15.64 1.40
C ASP A 87 23.83 -15.53 2.91
N GLY A 88 24.24 -16.65 3.54
CA GLY A 88 24.50 -16.70 4.97
C GLY A 88 23.26 -16.67 5.89
N VAL A 89 22.05 -16.69 5.32
CA VAL A 89 20.80 -16.71 6.08
C VAL A 89 20.28 -18.15 6.19
N PRO A 90 20.04 -18.68 7.41
CA PRO A 90 19.43 -19.99 7.57
C PRO A 90 17.95 -19.95 7.21
N LEU A 91 17.60 -20.45 6.04
CA LEU A 91 16.23 -20.47 5.50
C LEU A 91 15.68 -21.90 5.44
N HIS A 92 14.43 -22.08 5.87
CA HIS A 92 13.68 -23.33 5.70
C HIS A 92 13.03 -23.40 4.31
N THR A 93 12.59 -22.27 3.78
CA THR A 93 12.06 -22.17 2.41
C THR A 93 13.20 -21.84 1.46
N PRO A 94 13.61 -22.77 0.56
CA PRO A 94 14.73 -22.52 -0.33
C PRO A 94 14.45 -21.31 -1.23
N PRO A 95 15.42 -20.37 -1.38
CA PRO A 95 15.29 -19.24 -2.27
C PRO A 95 15.13 -19.69 -3.72
N THR A 96 14.22 -19.06 -4.45
CA THR A 96 14.11 -19.21 -5.91
C THR A 96 15.30 -18.52 -6.60
N GLU A 97 15.48 -18.76 -7.90
CA GLU A 97 16.49 -18.04 -8.69
C GLU A 97 16.25 -16.53 -8.68
N GLU A 98 14.98 -16.12 -8.74
CA GLU A 98 14.58 -14.73 -8.64
C GLU A 98 14.96 -14.13 -7.28
N GLU A 99 14.73 -14.87 -6.19
CA GLU A 99 15.07 -14.42 -4.83
C GLU A 99 16.59 -14.35 -4.60
N ARG A 100 17.38 -15.22 -5.24
CA ARG A 100 18.84 -15.10 -5.23
C ARG A 100 19.32 -13.85 -5.99
N ALA A 101 18.65 -13.51 -7.09
CA ALA A 101 19.02 -12.36 -7.92
C ALA A 101 18.56 -11.02 -7.34
N HIS A 102 17.43 -10.99 -6.63
CA HIS A 102 16.75 -9.76 -6.20
C HIS A 102 16.53 -9.67 -4.67
N GLY A 103 17.10 -10.59 -3.89
CA GLY A 103 16.95 -10.65 -2.44
C GLY A 103 15.77 -11.49 -1.96
N LEU A 104 15.72 -11.72 -0.64
CA LEU A 104 14.70 -12.52 0.03
C LEU A 104 13.30 -12.19 -0.44
N GLY A 105 12.48 -13.23 -0.63
CA GLY A 105 11.07 -13.11 -0.98
C GLY A 105 10.16 -12.81 0.20
N ASN A 106 8.93 -13.27 0.08
CA ASN A 106 7.85 -13.06 1.06
C ASN A 106 7.36 -14.37 1.70
N ALA A 107 8.18 -15.45 1.68
CA ALA A 107 7.93 -16.62 2.49
C ALA A 107 8.04 -16.27 3.99
N ALA A 108 7.38 -17.05 4.85
CA ALA A 108 7.29 -16.76 6.27
C ALA A 108 8.65 -16.57 6.97
N ASP A 109 9.62 -17.43 6.66
CA ASP A 109 10.99 -17.37 7.20
C ASP A 109 11.81 -16.23 6.57
N HIS A 110 11.65 -15.98 5.27
CA HIS A 110 12.25 -14.82 4.61
C HIS A 110 11.76 -13.51 5.23
N SER A 111 10.46 -13.39 5.45
CA SER A 111 9.84 -12.21 6.05
C SER A 111 10.27 -12.00 7.51
N ARG A 112 10.47 -13.09 8.26
CA ARG A 112 11.01 -13.01 9.63
C ARG A 112 12.44 -12.43 9.63
N GLU A 113 13.30 -12.86 8.73
CA GLU A 113 14.65 -12.30 8.63
C GLU A 113 14.64 -10.82 8.21
N LYS A 114 13.79 -10.46 7.23
CA LYS A 114 13.56 -9.06 6.88
C LYS A 114 13.14 -8.23 8.10
N LEU A 115 12.18 -8.72 8.88
CA LEU A 115 11.73 -8.05 10.10
C LEU A 115 12.86 -7.86 11.13
N ARG A 116 13.73 -8.86 11.31
CA ARG A 116 14.90 -8.74 12.20
C ARG A 116 15.88 -7.66 11.74
N ARG A 117 16.08 -7.54 10.41
CA ARG A 117 16.90 -6.45 9.84
C ARG A 117 16.28 -5.09 10.11
N VAL A 118 14.96 -4.95 9.91
CA VAL A 118 14.22 -3.73 10.23
C VAL A 118 14.32 -3.40 11.71
N ALA A 119 14.12 -4.36 12.60
CA ALA A 119 14.19 -4.16 14.04
C ALA A 119 15.57 -3.64 14.50
N ARG A 120 16.65 -4.19 13.95
CA ARG A 120 18.01 -3.71 14.23
C ARG A 120 18.28 -2.31 13.65
N ARG A 121 17.74 -2.01 12.47
CA ARG A 121 17.94 -0.71 11.80
C ARG A 121 17.17 0.43 12.46
N HIS A 122 15.99 0.12 13.01
CA HIS A 122 15.06 1.09 13.60
C HIS A 122 14.79 0.78 15.08
N GLU A 123 15.84 0.39 15.82
CA GLU A 123 15.76 -0.07 17.22
C GLU A 123 15.02 0.93 18.11
N GLU A 124 15.29 2.23 17.98
CA GLU A 124 14.69 3.29 18.78
C GLU A 124 13.15 3.35 18.58
N VAL A 125 12.65 3.08 17.37
CA VAL A 125 11.21 3.07 17.09
C VAL A 125 10.54 1.91 17.83
N PHE A 126 11.15 0.71 17.78
CA PHE A 126 10.59 -0.46 18.48
C PHE A 126 10.67 -0.30 20.01
N ALA A 127 11.73 0.30 20.54
CA ALA A 127 11.84 0.64 21.95
C ALA A 127 10.75 1.63 22.38
N ALA A 128 10.48 2.68 21.59
CA ALA A 128 9.41 3.64 21.86
C ALA A 128 8.03 2.97 21.84
N LEU A 129 7.74 2.08 20.86
CA LEU A 129 6.49 1.32 20.79
C LEU A 129 6.32 0.41 22.03
N THR A 130 7.40 -0.24 22.48
CA THR A 130 7.36 -1.09 23.68
C THR A 130 7.08 -0.26 24.91
N SER A 131 7.77 0.86 25.09
CA SER A 131 7.55 1.79 26.19
C SER A 131 6.11 2.35 26.19
N PHE A 132 5.54 2.62 25.02
CA PHE A 132 4.14 3.02 24.87
C PHE A 132 3.18 1.94 25.39
N ILE A 133 3.45 0.66 25.09
CA ILE A 133 2.66 -0.48 25.58
C ILE A 133 2.81 -0.65 27.08
N GLU A 134 4.01 -0.50 27.64
CA GLU A 134 4.30 -0.64 29.05
C GLU A 134 3.52 0.38 29.92
N ARG A 135 3.21 1.56 29.37
CA ARG A 135 2.34 2.57 30.00
C ARG A 135 0.84 2.22 29.96
N GLY A 136 0.49 1.02 29.54
CA GLY A 136 -0.90 0.56 29.53
C GLY A 136 -1.64 0.82 28.22
N ASN A 137 -0.99 1.41 27.23
CA ASN A 137 -1.55 1.69 25.91
C ASN A 137 -1.58 0.43 25.03
N ALA A 138 -2.26 0.51 23.90
CA ALA A 138 -2.40 -0.60 22.97
C ALA A 138 -2.04 -0.19 21.54
N ILE A 139 -1.63 -1.16 20.72
CA ILE A 139 -1.30 -0.95 19.30
C ILE A 139 -2.17 -1.87 18.45
N THR A 140 -2.61 -1.39 17.30
CA THR A 140 -3.29 -2.19 16.26
C THR A 140 -2.60 -1.95 14.93
N PHE A 141 -2.08 -3.02 14.33
CA PHE A 141 -1.55 -3.01 12.97
C PHE A 141 -2.65 -3.43 12.00
N VAL A 142 -3.03 -2.53 11.10
CA VAL A 142 -3.87 -2.83 9.94
C VAL A 142 -2.92 -3.13 8.78
N HIS A 143 -3.17 -4.19 8.01
CA HIS A 143 -2.26 -4.55 6.92
C HIS A 143 -2.42 -3.58 5.73
N GLY A 144 -1.30 -3.14 5.17
CA GLY A 144 -1.20 -2.43 3.91
C GLY A 144 -0.75 -3.34 2.76
N ASN A 145 -0.26 -2.77 1.67
CA ASN A 145 0.32 -3.52 0.57
C ASN A 145 1.82 -3.79 0.74
N HIS A 146 2.55 -2.97 1.52
CA HIS A 146 3.96 -3.15 1.81
C HIS A 146 4.24 -4.09 2.99
N ASP A 147 3.22 -4.39 3.80
CA ASP A 147 3.34 -5.24 4.98
C ASP A 147 2.33 -6.40 5.01
N LEU A 148 1.96 -6.92 3.84
CA LEU A 148 1.15 -8.14 3.70
C LEU A 148 1.78 -9.35 4.41
N GLU A 149 3.09 -9.36 4.65
CA GLU A 149 3.84 -10.39 5.37
C GLU A 149 3.37 -10.55 6.82
N LEU A 150 2.70 -9.56 7.38
CA LEU A 150 1.98 -9.70 8.66
C LEU A 150 0.82 -10.72 8.59
N PHE A 151 0.46 -11.22 7.41
CA PHE A 151 -0.41 -12.38 7.24
C PHE A 151 0.15 -13.62 7.93
N TRP A 152 1.48 -13.81 7.91
CA TRP A 152 2.13 -14.96 8.54
C TRP A 152 2.09 -14.83 10.06
N GLU A 153 1.56 -15.86 10.74
CA GLU A 153 1.55 -15.92 12.21
C GLU A 153 2.96 -15.84 12.80
N SER A 154 3.91 -16.51 12.16
CA SER A 154 5.32 -16.49 12.59
C SER A 154 5.97 -15.11 12.49
N VAL A 155 5.58 -14.28 11.53
CA VAL A 155 6.05 -12.90 11.43
C VAL A 155 5.45 -12.02 12.53
N ARG A 156 4.16 -12.20 12.85
CA ARG A 156 3.52 -11.50 13.98
C ARG A 156 4.13 -11.93 15.32
N THR A 157 4.47 -13.22 15.46
CA THR A 157 5.16 -13.73 16.64
C THR A 157 6.56 -13.13 16.76
N GLU A 158 7.31 -13.04 15.65
CA GLU A 158 8.63 -12.38 15.63
C GLU A 158 8.52 -10.89 16.00
N LEU A 159 7.52 -10.17 15.49
CA LEU A 159 7.26 -8.78 15.88
C LEU A 159 7.00 -8.65 17.39
N LEU A 160 6.25 -9.57 17.96
CA LEU A 160 6.03 -9.61 19.40
C LEU A 160 7.33 -9.86 20.18
N GLU A 161 8.21 -10.76 19.71
CA GLU A 161 9.52 -11.01 20.34
C GLU A 161 10.43 -9.76 20.24
N VAL A 162 10.41 -9.08 19.10
CA VAL A 162 11.12 -7.79 18.95
C VAL A 162 10.64 -6.78 20.01
N LEU A 163 9.34 -6.60 20.16
CA LEU A 163 8.80 -5.71 21.20
C LEU A 163 9.20 -6.17 22.62
N LEU A 164 9.14 -7.47 22.89
CA LEU A 164 9.55 -8.01 24.19
C LEU A 164 11.03 -7.82 24.47
N SER A 165 11.90 -7.82 23.48
CA SER A 165 13.34 -7.60 23.67
C SER A 165 13.67 -6.19 24.14
N HIS A 166 12.80 -5.22 23.88
CA HIS A 166 12.94 -3.80 24.29
C HIS A 166 12.20 -3.46 25.59
N ARG A 167 11.63 -4.46 26.29
CA ARG A 167 10.93 -4.18 27.54
C ARG A 167 11.88 -3.67 28.63
N THR A 168 11.39 -2.69 29.35
CA THR A 168 12.09 -2.08 30.51
C THR A 168 11.41 -2.39 31.84
N THR A 169 10.20 -2.96 31.81
CA THR A 169 9.41 -3.37 32.95
C THR A 169 9.20 -4.89 32.98
N ASP A 170 8.68 -5.41 34.09
CA ASP A 170 8.34 -6.83 34.24
C ASP A 170 7.04 -7.25 33.54
N ILE A 171 6.62 -6.49 32.50
CA ILE A 171 5.44 -6.84 31.72
C ILE A 171 5.56 -8.27 31.15
N SER A 172 4.57 -9.10 31.43
CA SER A 172 4.56 -10.45 30.91
C SER A 172 4.32 -10.49 29.40
N ARG A 173 4.86 -11.54 28.72
CA ARG A 173 4.57 -11.81 27.32
C ARG A 173 3.05 -11.80 27.02
N ARG A 174 2.26 -12.43 27.89
CA ARG A 174 0.80 -12.52 27.73
C ARG A 174 0.15 -11.15 27.81
N GLU A 175 0.59 -10.33 28.72
CA GLU A 175 0.05 -8.97 28.88
C GLU A 175 0.41 -8.08 27.69
N LEU A 176 1.67 -8.05 27.26
CA LEU A 176 2.12 -7.33 26.09
C LEU A 176 1.36 -7.78 24.85
N ALA A 177 1.26 -9.10 24.61
CA ALA A 177 0.52 -9.68 23.49
C ALA A 177 -0.97 -9.29 23.51
N SER A 178 -1.58 -9.10 24.68
CA SER A 178 -2.98 -8.68 24.79
C SER A 178 -3.23 -7.23 24.38
N ARG A 179 -2.16 -6.43 24.27
CA ARG A 179 -2.18 -5.01 23.89
C ARG A 179 -1.76 -4.77 22.43
N VAL A 180 -1.33 -5.82 21.72
CA VAL A 180 -0.93 -5.77 20.30
C VAL A 180 -1.94 -6.55 19.47
N ASP A 181 -2.68 -5.85 18.62
CA ASP A 181 -3.68 -6.44 17.72
C ASP A 181 -3.21 -6.35 16.26
N HIS A 182 -3.64 -7.32 15.45
CA HIS A 182 -3.44 -7.33 14.00
C HIS A 182 -4.77 -7.46 13.28
N SER A 183 -5.03 -6.60 12.31
CA SER A 183 -6.21 -6.66 11.46
C SER A 183 -5.81 -6.84 9.99
N PRO A 184 -6.18 -7.96 9.37
CA PRO A 184 -5.83 -8.22 7.97
C PRO A 184 -6.59 -7.37 6.97
N TRP A 185 -7.52 -6.54 7.41
CA TRP A 185 -8.31 -5.69 6.51
C TRP A 185 -8.54 -4.30 7.09
N PHE A 186 -9.36 -4.17 8.13
CA PHE A 186 -9.68 -2.87 8.70
C PHE A 186 -9.93 -2.93 10.21
N TYR A 187 -9.73 -1.81 10.88
CA TYR A 187 -10.13 -1.58 12.26
C TYR A 187 -11.43 -0.77 12.29
N TYR A 188 -12.43 -1.20 13.05
CA TYR A 188 -13.74 -0.57 13.06
C TYR A 188 -14.31 -0.43 14.46
N VAL A 189 -14.70 0.79 14.83
CA VAL A 189 -15.48 1.11 16.01
C VAL A 189 -16.75 1.82 15.59
N ALA A 190 -17.91 1.21 15.81
CA ALA A 190 -19.19 1.71 15.35
C ALA A 190 -19.50 3.12 15.88
N GLY A 191 -19.81 4.04 14.97
CA GLY A 191 -20.09 5.44 15.29
C GLY A 191 -18.85 6.31 15.53
N ALA A 192 -17.65 5.72 15.57
CA ALA A 192 -16.39 6.42 15.78
C ALA A 192 -15.52 6.41 14.52
N VAL A 193 -14.83 5.30 14.24
CA VAL A 193 -13.87 5.21 13.15
C VAL A 193 -14.05 3.93 12.32
N TYR A 194 -13.72 4.02 11.05
CA TYR A 194 -13.39 2.93 10.15
C TYR A 194 -11.99 3.25 9.59
N VAL A 195 -11.03 2.37 9.80
CA VAL A 195 -9.63 2.56 9.42
C VAL A 195 -9.18 1.40 8.55
N GLU A 196 -8.77 1.65 7.34
CA GLU A 196 -8.09 0.70 6.45
C GLU A 196 -6.98 1.40 5.69
N HIS A 197 -6.04 0.66 5.10
CA HIS A 197 -4.95 1.30 4.38
C HIS A 197 -5.43 2.01 3.10
N GLY A 198 -6.26 1.37 2.28
CA GLY A 198 -6.80 1.96 1.05
C GLY A 198 -6.31 1.30 -0.25
N HIS A 199 -5.21 0.56 -0.23
CA HIS A 199 -4.59 -0.09 -1.39
C HIS A 199 -5.53 -0.99 -2.21
N GLN A 200 -6.57 -1.56 -1.59
CA GLN A 200 -7.55 -2.39 -2.28
C GLN A 200 -8.47 -1.63 -3.26
N TYR A 201 -8.39 -0.30 -3.28
CA TYR A 201 -9.10 0.56 -4.25
C TYR A 201 -8.19 1.04 -5.37
N ASP A 202 -6.90 0.74 -5.30
CA ASP A 202 -5.91 0.99 -6.34
C ASP A 202 -5.62 -0.31 -7.11
N PRO A 203 -5.91 -0.38 -8.42
CA PRO A 203 -5.70 -1.60 -9.20
C PRO A 203 -4.23 -2.02 -9.30
N PHE A 204 -3.28 -1.12 -9.07
CA PHE A 204 -1.85 -1.41 -9.10
C PHE A 204 -1.38 -2.13 -7.83
N CYS A 205 -2.02 -1.85 -6.68
CA CYS A 205 -1.65 -2.38 -5.37
C CYS A 205 -2.66 -3.39 -4.81
N ALA A 206 -3.85 -3.51 -5.42
CA ALA A 206 -4.89 -4.43 -4.96
C ALA A 206 -4.44 -5.90 -5.08
N THR A 207 -4.93 -6.73 -4.16
CA THR A 207 -4.76 -8.18 -4.17
C THR A 207 -6.09 -8.89 -4.48
N ASP A 208 -6.04 -10.05 -5.16
CA ASP A 208 -7.27 -10.78 -5.55
C ASP A 208 -7.99 -11.39 -4.34
N HIS A 209 -7.24 -11.80 -3.32
CA HIS A 209 -7.74 -12.47 -2.13
C HIS A 209 -7.17 -11.84 -0.84
N PRO A 210 -7.59 -10.62 -0.44
CA PRO A 210 -6.96 -9.90 0.67
C PRO A 210 -6.97 -10.65 2.01
N MET A 211 -7.94 -11.55 2.23
CA MET A 211 -7.97 -12.40 3.44
C MET A 211 -7.18 -13.71 3.29
N MET A 212 -6.59 -13.98 2.13
CA MET A 212 -5.77 -15.16 1.82
C MET A 212 -4.77 -14.82 0.71
N PRO A 213 -3.82 -13.92 0.95
CA PRO A 213 -2.94 -13.36 -0.08
C PRO A 213 -1.81 -14.30 -0.50
N LEU A 214 -2.07 -15.61 -0.55
CA LEU A 214 -1.07 -16.61 -0.92
C LEU A 214 -0.88 -16.69 -2.43
N ALA A 215 0.35 -16.99 -2.86
CA ALA A 215 0.66 -17.19 -4.26
C ALA A 215 0.05 -18.52 -4.77
N PRO A 216 -0.70 -18.51 -5.88
CA PRO A 216 -1.28 -19.74 -6.44
C PRO A 216 -0.24 -20.77 -6.88
N SER A 217 0.96 -20.33 -7.25
CA SER A 217 2.06 -21.19 -7.69
C SER A 217 2.85 -21.84 -6.55
N ASP A 218 2.95 -21.17 -5.40
CA ASP A 218 3.64 -21.68 -4.22
C ASP A 218 3.03 -21.04 -2.95
N GLN A 219 2.19 -21.80 -2.26
CA GLN A 219 1.47 -21.31 -1.08
C GLN A 219 2.37 -21.08 0.17
N ARG A 220 3.67 -21.32 0.08
CA ARG A 220 4.65 -20.91 1.09
C ARG A 220 5.02 -19.43 0.92
N ARG A 221 4.55 -18.77 -0.14
CA ARG A 221 4.80 -17.37 -0.49
C ARG A 221 3.49 -16.61 -0.62
N LEU A 222 3.58 -15.29 -0.47
CA LEU A 222 2.48 -14.38 -0.77
C LEU A 222 2.43 -14.09 -2.28
N SER A 223 1.27 -13.67 -2.75
CA SER A 223 1.07 -13.26 -4.14
C SER A 223 1.71 -11.90 -4.40
N PHE A 224 2.54 -11.83 -5.41
CA PHE A 224 3.09 -10.56 -5.87
C PHE A 224 2.01 -9.68 -6.51
N GLY A 225 2.05 -8.38 -6.21
CA GLY A 225 1.29 -7.36 -6.92
C GLY A 225 2.05 -6.80 -8.12
N PHE A 226 1.38 -5.95 -8.89
CA PHE A 226 2.02 -5.24 -10.01
C PHE A 226 3.18 -4.35 -9.54
N CYS A 227 2.95 -3.54 -8.50
CA CYS A 227 3.97 -2.65 -7.95
C CYS A 227 5.21 -3.41 -7.49
N GLU A 228 5.03 -4.56 -6.82
CA GLU A 228 6.14 -5.38 -6.34
C GLU A 228 6.99 -5.93 -7.51
N VAL A 229 6.36 -6.38 -8.59
CA VAL A 229 7.07 -6.83 -9.80
C VAL A 229 7.88 -5.69 -10.40
N LEU A 230 7.32 -4.49 -10.54
CA LEU A 230 8.04 -3.35 -11.08
C LEU A 230 9.19 -2.91 -10.18
N LEU A 231 8.95 -2.76 -8.89
CA LEU A 231 9.99 -2.40 -7.91
C LEU A 231 11.17 -3.38 -7.99
N ARG A 232 10.89 -4.67 -7.97
CA ARG A 232 11.90 -5.71 -7.90
C ARG A 232 12.70 -5.87 -9.19
N HIS A 233 12.04 -5.83 -10.36
CA HIS A 233 12.68 -6.12 -11.65
C HIS A 233 13.15 -4.89 -12.40
N VAL A 234 12.55 -3.73 -12.19
CA VAL A 234 12.81 -2.53 -12.99
C VAL A 234 13.39 -1.40 -12.13
N VAL A 235 12.67 -0.99 -11.09
CA VAL A 235 12.99 0.25 -10.37
C VAL A 235 14.30 0.13 -9.61
N ARG A 236 14.40 -0.81 -8.70
CA ARG A 236 15.59 -0.99 -7.85
C ARG A 236 16.86 -1.30 -8.59
N PRO A 237 16.89 -2.20 -9.59
CA PRO A 237 18.08 -2.43 -10.35
C PRO A 237 18.48 -1.25 -11.25
N THR A 238 17.63 -0.20 -11.38
CA THR A 238 17.84 0.90 -12.32
C THR A 238 18.16 2.19 -11.58
N ARG A 239 19.42 2.61 -11.61
CA ARG A 239 19.86 3.86 -10.98
C ARG A 239 19.10 5.06 -11.54
N GLY A 240 18.57 5.91 -10.64
CA GLY A 240 17.88 7.15 -10.99
C GLY A 240 16.38 7.01 -11.29
N LEU A 241 15.78 5.82 -11.06
CA LEU A 241 14.33 5.68 -10.97
C LEU A 241 13.91 5.89 -9.51
N PRO A 242 12.92 6.75 -9.23
CA PRO A 242 12.39 6.93 -7.90
C PRO A 242 11.61 5.67 -7.48
N GLU A 243 11.68 5.29 -6.22
CA GLU A 243 10.95 4.14 -5.69
C GLU A 243 9.46 4.45 -5.54
N HIS A 244 9.10 5.71 -5.26
CA HIS A 244 7.73 6.20 -5.21
C HIS A 244 7.42 7.07 -6.42
N GLY A 245 6.19 6.98 -6.95
CA GLY A 245 5.75 7.77 -8.11
C GLY A 245 6.28 7.29 -9.47
N HIS A 246 6.99 6.15 -9.52
CA HIS A 246 7.46 5.58 -10.80
C HIS A 246 6.31 5.12 -11.70
N GLU A 247 5.15 4.82 -11.15
CA GLU A 247 3.91 4.50 -11.87
C GLU A 247 3.34 5.69 -12.65
N GLU A 248 3.71 6.90 -12.27
CA GLU A 248 3.31 8.15 -12.97
C GLU A 248 4.23 8.49 -14.15
N LEU A 249 5.42 7.86 -14.21
CA LEU A 249 6.39 8.11 -15.27
C LEU A 249 5.83 7.71 -16.64
N GLY A 250 5.95 8.62 -17.60
CA GLY A 250 5.59 8.40 -18.99
C GLY A 250 6.70 7.73 -19.80
N VAL A 251 6.36 7.28 -21.01
CA VAL A 251 7.34 6.69 -21.95
C VAL A 251 8.53 7.62 -22.19
N LEU A 252 8.28 8.93 -22.31
CA LEU A 252 9.34 9.92 -22.54
C LEU A 252 10.33 10.01 -21.38
N ASP A 253 9.89 9.79 -20.14
CA ASP A 253 10.76 9.83 -18.97
C ASP A 253 11.68 8.61 -18.94
N TYR A 254 11.16 7.42 -19.29
CA TYR A 254 11.97 6.22 -19.47
C TYR A 254 12.97 6.36 -20.63
N VAL A 255 12.57 6.97 -21.74
CA VAL A 255 13.48 7.24 -22.87
C VAL A 255 14.58 8.23 -22.46
N ARG A 256 14.22 9.33 -21.79
CA ARG A 256 15.22 10.30 -21.28
C ARG A 256 16.19 9.65 -20.29
N LEU A 257 15.67 8.82 -19.39
CA LEU A 257 16.52 8.07 -18.45
C LEU A 257 17.46 7.12 -19.21
N GLY A 258 16.92 6.34 -20.16
CA GLY A 258 17.72 5.44 -20.99
C GLY A 258 18.84 6.16 -21.76
N LEU A 259 18.54 7.32 -22.33
CA LEU A 259 19.55 8.14 -23.01
C LEU A 259 20.63 8.65 -22.06
N ARG A 260 20.29 9.00 -20.80
CA ARG A 260 21.27 9.38 -19.77
C ARG A 260 22.15 8.21 -19.33
N MET A 261 21.61 6.99 -19.37
CA MET A 261 22.36 5.77 -19.00
C MET A 261 23.29 5.26 -20.10
N GLY A 262 23.22 5.84 -21.31
CA GLY A 262 23.94 5.38 -22.49
C GLY A 262 23.39 4.07 -23.07
N VAL A 263 24.00 3.60 -24.16
CA VAL A 263 23.50 2.44 -24.93
C VAL A 263 23.41 1.17 -24.06
N VAL A 264 24.42 0.89 -23.27
CA VAL A 264 24.45 -0.30 -22.40
C VAL A 264 23.33 -0.23 -21.34
N GLY A 265 23.19 0.92 -20.68
CA GLY A 265 22.13 1.14 -19.70
C GLY A 265 20.73 1.03 -20.30
N MET A 266 20.51 1.54 -21.52
CA MET A 266 19.26 1.43 -22.24
C MET A 266 18.91 -0.03 -22.58
N VAL A 267 19.88 -0.83 -23.06
CA VAL A 267 19.69 -2.26 -23.32
C VAL A 267 19.35 -3.01 -22.01
N GLN A 268 20.07 -2.71 -20.92
CA GLN A 268 19.77 -3.31 -19.61
C GLN A 268 18.37 -2.94 -19.13
N LEU A 269 17.95 -1.68 -19.23
CA LEU A 269 16.60 -1.24 -18.86
C LEU A 269 15.53 -1.95 -19.69
N PHE A 270 15.76 -2.09 -20.99
CA PHE A 270 14.86 -2.83 -21.88
C PHE A 270 14.74 -4.32 -21.50
N LEU A 271 15.87 -4.99 -21.20
CA LEU A 271 15.85 -6.39 -20.77
C LEU A 271 15.14 -6.58 -19.43
N ARG A 272 15.32 -5.65 -18.48
CA ARG A 272 14.59 -5.64 -17.20
C ARG A 272 13.09 -5.48 -17.42
N TYR A 273 12.72 -4.56 -18.30
CA TYR A 273 11.33 -4.36 -18.69
C TYR A 273 10.71 -5.62 -19.32
N VAL A 274 11.39 -6.28 -20.25
CA VAL A 274 10.92 -7.54 -20.86
C VAL A 274 10.73 -8.64 -19.82
N ARG A 275 11.63 -8.74 -18.83
CA ARG A 275 11.48 -9.68 -17.71
C ARG A 275 10.24 -9.36 -16.87
N ALA A 276 10.04 -8.08 -16.51
CA ALA A 276 8.86 -7.65 -15.76
C ALA A 276 7.55 -7.98 -16.53
N VAL A 277 7.52 -7.73 -17.84
CA VAL A 277 6.41 -8.11 -18.71
C VAL A 277 6.13 -9.61 -18.62
N GLY A 278 7.16 -10.45 -18.75
CA GLY A 278 7.04 -11.90 -18.63
C GLY A 278 6.46 -12.34 -17.28
N GLN A 279 6.89 -11.73 -16.18
CA GLN A 279 6.35 -12.00 -14.85
C GLN A 279 4.88 -11.58 -14.72
N LEU A 280 4.51 -10.41 -15.24
CA LEU A 280 3.11 -9.95 -15.21
C LEU A 280 2.18 -10.84 -16.03
N PHE A 281 2.62 -11.34 -17.19
CA PHE A 281 1.88 -12.36 -17.95
C PHE A 281 1.76 -13.68 -17.20
N ARG A 282 2.82 -14.09 -16.49
CA ARG A 282 2.76 -15.27 -15.61
C ARG A 282 1.72 -15.09 -14.51
N LEU A 283 1.72 -13.92 -13.83
CA LEU A 283 0.71 -13.58 -12.81
C LEU A 283 -0.70 -13.62 -13.40
N TRP A 284 -0.92 -13.00 -14.56
CA TRP A 284 -2.21 -13.04 -15.24
C TRP A 284 -2.71 -14.48 -15.46
N ARG A 285 -1.85 -15.40 -15.93
CA ARG A 285 -2.21 -16.82 -16.10
C ARG A 285 -2.54 -17.48 -14.76
N LEU A 286 -1.83 -17.15 -13.71
CA LEU A 286 -2.01 -17.75 -12.38
C LEU A 286 -3.37 -17.40 -11.76
N HIS A 287 -3.95 -16.23 -12.06
CA HIS A 287 -5.30 -15.88 -11.58
C HIS A 287 -6.38 -16.88 -12.01
N TRP A 288 -6.17 -17.60 -13.11
CA TRP A 288 -7.14 -18.56 -13.68
C TRP A 288 -6.81 -20.02 -13.35
N SER A 289 -5.81 -20.27 -12.54
CA SER A 289 -5.38 -21.62 -12.14
C SER A 289 -6.37 -22.30 -11.20
N ALA A 290 -6.28 -23.63 -11.09
CA ALA A 290 -7.05 -24.41 -10.11
C ALA A 290 -6.69 -23.98 -8.67
N SER A 291 -5.40 -23.70 -8.42
CA SER A 291 -4.93 -23.24 -7.12
C SER A 291 -5.55 -21.89 -6.72
N ALA A 292 -5.73 -20.95 -7.68
CA ALA A 292 -6.40 -19.67 -7.41
C ALA A 292 -7.86 -19.88 -6.99
N ARG A 293 -8.57 -20.85 -7.56
CA ARG A 293 -9.93 -21.21 -7.15
C ARG A 293 -9.97 -21.72 -5.69
N SER A 294 -9.03 -22.58 -5.30
CA SER A 294 -8.92 -23.07 -3.91
C SER A 294 -8.61 -21.91 -2.95
N LEU A 295 -7.76 -20.95 -3.33
CA LEU A 295 -7.50 -19.74 -2.54
C LEU A 295 -8.74 -18.87 -2.39
N HIS A 296 -9.58 -18.79 -3.41
CA HIS A 296 -10.86 -18.09 -3.33
C HIS A 296 -11.79 -18.70 -2.27
N GLU A 297 -11.91 -20.01 -2.21
CA GLU A 297 -12.71 -20.71 -1.18
C GLU A 297 -12.17 -20.45 0.23
N ARG A 298 -10.84 -20.51 0.39
CA ARG A 298 -10.17 -20.22 1.66
C ARG A 298 -10.32 -18.76 2.07
N HIS A 299 -10.30 -17.83 1.13
CA HIS A 299 -10.60 -16.42 1.35
C HIS A 299 -12.02 -16.24 1.93
N TRP A 300 -13.02 -16.92 1.35
CA TRP A 300 -14.39 -16.89 1.87
C TRP A 300 -14.48 -17.45 3.28
N ALA A 301 -13.83 -18.57 3.56
CA ALA A 301 -13.76 -19.13 4.91
C ALA A 301 -13.11 -18.16 5.91
N ALA A 302 -12.04 -17.47 5.51
CA ALA A 302 -11.39 -16.44 6.32
C ALA A 302 -12.31 -15.25 6.58
N LEU A 303 -13.07 -14.81 5.56
CA LEU A 303 -14.05 -13.74 5.68
C LEU A 303 -15.18 -14.09 6.67
N VAL A 304 -15.66 -15.34 6.66
CA VAL A 304 -16.64 -15.81 7.63
C VAL A 304 -16.09 -15.79 9.06
N ARG A 305 -14.82 -16.21 9.24
CA ARG A 305 -14.16 -16.14 10.55
C ARG A 305 -14.01 -14.68 11.02
N PHE A 306 -13.58 -13.78 10.13
CA PHE A 306 -13.48 -12.34 10.41
C PHE A 306 -14.85 -11.75 10.81
N SER A 307 -15.91 -12.08 10.07
CA SER A 307 -17.31 -11.68 10.37
C SER A 307 -17.72 -12.07 11.80
N ARG A 308 -17.43 -13.30 12.21
CA ARG A 308 -17.75 -13.83 13.55
C ARG A 308 -16.92 -13.16 14.65
N ARG A 309 -15.61 -13.05 14.44
CA ARG A 309 -14.65 -12.45 15.41
C ARG A 309 -15.02 -11.00 15.71
N HIS A 310 -15.31 -10.21 14.68
CA HIS A 310 -15.60 -8.78 14.80
C HIS A 310 -17.10 -8.46 14.92
N ARG A 311 -17.96 -9.48 14.98
CA ARG A 311 -19.43 -9.34 15.07
C ARG A 311 -20.01 -8.44 13.98
N ILE A 312 -19.45 -8.47 12.77
CA ILE A 312 -19.88 -7.72 11.60
C ILE A 312 -20.68 -8.67 10.70
N ARG A 313 -21.87 -8.25 10.26
CA ARG A 313 -22.72 -9.07 9.38
C ARG A 313 -22.01 -9.37 8.06
N LEU A 314 -21.95 -10.63 7.66
CA LEU A 314 -21.26 -11.10 6.44
C LEU A 314 -21.73 -10.33 5.18
N ARG A 315 -23.03 -10.02 5.07
CA ARG A 315 -23.56 -9.22 3.96
C ARG A 315 -22.91 -7.84 3.84
N ARG A 316 -22.52 -7.22 4.97
CA ARG A 316 -21.86 -5.93 5.01
C ARG A 316 -20.41 -6.05 4.52
N LEU A 317 -19.71 -7.11 4.92
CA LEU A 317 -18.35 -7.41 4.43
C LEU A 317 -18.35 -7.72 2.93
N ARG A 318 -19.35 -8.48 2.45
CA ARG A 318 -19.53 -8.73 1.00
C ARG A 318 -19.74 -7.44 0.23
N ALA A 319 -20.57 -6.54 0.73
CA ALA A 319 -20.81 -5.23 0.10
C ALA A 319 -19.54 -4.37 0.07
N ALA A 320 -18.70 -4.44 1.12
CA ALA A 320 -17.41 -3.77 1.14
C ALA A 320 -16.40 -4.37 0.14
N LEU A 321 -16.35 -5.72 0.01
CA LEU A 321 -15.51 -6.37 -1.00
C LEU A 321 -15.88 -5.95 -2.43
N VAL A 322 -17.17 -5.76 -2.72
CA VAL A 322 -17.61 -5.28 -4.06
C VAL A 322 -17.11 -3.86 -4.36
N LEU A 323 -16.79 -3.07 -3.33
CA LEU A 323 -16.19 -1.75 -3.53
C LEU A 323 -14.71 -1.81 -3.92
N GLN A 324 -14.03 -2.91 -3.61
CA GLN A 324 -12.61 -3.10 -3.96
C GLN A 324 -12.42 -3.19 -5.48
N THR A 325 -11.26 -2.80 -5.93
CA THR A 325 -10.89 -2.86 -7.34
C THR A 325 -10.14 -4.16 -7.59
N PRO A 326 -10.44 -4.91 -8.67
CA PRO A 326 -9.62 -6.08 -9.01
C PRO A 326 -8.19 -5.63 -9.36
N PRO A 327 -7.17 -6.46 -9.03
CA PRO A 327 -5.79 -6.16 -9.40
C PRO A 327 -5.65 -6.03 -10.90
N ILE A 328 -4.82 -5.09 -11.35
CA ILE A 328 -4.61 -4.80 -12.77
C ILE A 328 -4.09 -6.04 -13.54
N THR A 329 -3.37 -6.92 -12.86
CA THR A 329 -2.86 -8.18 -13.38
C THR A 329 -3.95 -9.23 -13.68
N LYS A 330 -5.19 -9.00 -13.25
CA LYS A 330 -6.31 -9.94 -13.49
C LYS A 330 -6.80 -9.92 -14.92
N THR A 331 -6.58 -8.85 -15.67
CA THR A 331 -7.00 -8.73 -17.06
C THR A 331 -5.81 -8.50 -18.00
N ILE A 332 -5.84 -9.10 -19.18
CA ILE A 332 -4.79 -8.90 -20.18
C ILE A 332 -4.71 -7.43 -20.60
N ARG A 333 -5.85 -6.74 -20.71
CA ARG A 333 -5.88 -5.29 -21.00
C ARG A 333 -5.20 -4.48 -19.90
N GLY A 334 -5.42 -4.84 -18.63
CA GLY A 334 -4.76 -4.19 -17.51
C GLY A 334 -3.25 -4.37 -17.57
N VAL A 335 -2.75 -5.60 -17.80
CA VAL A 335 -1.32 -5.89 -17.98
C VAL A 335 -0.73 -5.07 -19.13
N MET A 336 -1.39 -5.07 -20.30
CA MET A 336 -0.91 -4.32 -21.47
C MET A 336 -0.87 -2.81 -21.21
N ALA A 337 -1.93 -2.28 -20.61
CA ALA A 337 -2.02 -0.84 -20.28
C ALA A 337 -1.00 -0.42 -19.24
N SER A 338 -0.77 -1.23 -18.21
CA SER A 338 0.19 -0.90 -17.13
C SER A 338 1.64 -0.85 -17.61
N LEU A 339 1.96 -1.62 -18.65
CA LEU A 339 3.30 -1.72 -19.22
C LEU A 339 3.54 -0.73 -20.38
N LEU A 340 2.64 0.22 -20.63
CA LEU A 340 2.74 1.13 -21.78
C LEU A 340 2.82 0.41 -23.13
N VAL A 341 2.52 -0.91 -23.17
CA VAL A 341 2.57 -1.72 -24.40
C VAL A 341 1.55 -1.22 -25.41
N ASP A 342 0.41 -0.74 -24.94
CA ASP A 342 -0.62 -0.07 -25.74
C ASP A 342 -0.07 1.16 -26.47
N ARG A 343 0.74 1.99 -25.79
CA ARG A 343 1.39 3.17 -26.38
C ARG A 343 2.51 2.78 -27.34
N LEU A 344 3.33 1.80 -26.95
CA LEU A 344 4.37 1.26 -27.82
C LEU A 344 3.75 0.67 -29.09
N ALA A 345 2.69 -0.12 -28.96
CA ALA A 345 1.95 -0.66 -30.10
C ALA A 345 1.39 0.44 -31.01
N LEU A 346 0.84 1.52 -30.40
CA LEU A 346 0.34 2.66 -31.14
C LEU A 346 1.45 3.36 -31.95
N VAL A 347 2.62 3.57 -31.34
CA VAL A 347 3.79 4.18 -32.02
C VAL A 347 4.28 3.27 -33.15
N LEU A 348 4.36 1.94 -32.93
CA LEU A 348 4.75 0.99 -33.97
C LEU A 348 3.75 0.96 -35.12
N VAL A 349 2.45 0.91 -34.83
CA VAL A 349 1.39 0.94 -35.86
C VAL A 349 1.46 2.23 -36.66
N ALA A 350 1.62 3.39 -36.03
CA ALA A 350 1.78 4.66 -36.70
C ALA A 350 3.05 4.68 -37.58
N GLY A 351 4.18 4.19 -37.05
CA GLY A 351 5.44 4.09 -37.78
C GLY A 351 5.33 3.17 -39.00
N PHE A 352 4.76 1.97 -38.83
CA PHE A 352 4.52 1.07 -39.99
C PHE A 352 3.54 1.65 -40.99
N SER A 353 2.50 2.39 -40.58
CA SER A 353 1.57 3.05 -41.46
C SER A 353 2.25 4.14 -42.29
N LEU A 354 3.12 4.95 -41.66
CA LEU A 354 3.91 5.95 -42.36
C LEU A 354 4.91 5.32 -43.34
N LEU A 355 5.57 4.24 -42.94
CA LEU A 355 6.47 3.49 -43.82
C LEU A 355 5.73 2.91 -45.03
N ALA A 356 4.55 2.31 -44.80
CA ALA A 356 3.72 1.78 -45.88
C ALA A 356 3.29 2.88 -46.84
N LEU A 357 2.87 4.06 -46.35
CA LEU A 357 2.56 5.23 -47.20
C LEU A 357 3.75 5.67 -48.03
N ALA A 358 4.96 5.68 -47.46
CA ALA A 358 6.18 6.04 -48.19
C ALA A 358 6.50 5.03 -49.32
N LEU A 359 6.31 3.73 -49.04
CA LEU A 359 6.55 2.67 -50.02
C LEU A 359 5.55 2.67 -51.18
N LEU A 360 4.34 3.19 -50.98
CA LEU A 360 3.31 3.31 -52.02
C LEU A 360 3.63 4.35 -53.10
N ARG A 361 4.69 5.17 -52.92
CA ARG A 361 5.16 6.19 -53.87
C ARG A 361 4.03 7.08 -54.43
N LEU A 362 3.10 7.48 -53.54
CA LEU A 362 1.97 8.35 -53.88
C LEU A 362 2.45 9.75 -54.28
N PRO A 363 1.65 10.48 -55.08
CA PRO A 363 1.90 11.94 -55.28
C PRO A 363 2.01 12.68 -53.96
N ALA A 364 2.92 13.64 -53.85
CA ALA A 364 3.29 14.32 -52.60
C ALA A 364 2.08 14.80 -51.76
N ALA A 365 1.06 15.37 -52.43
CA ALA A 365 -0.15 15.83 -51.77
C ALA A 365 -0.90 14.70 -51.04
N PHE A 366 -1.05 13.51 -51.65
CA PHE A 366 -1.72 12.38 -51.02
C PHE A 366 -0.86 11.72 -49.92
N PHE A 367 0.46 11.69 -50.10
CA PHE A 367 1.39 11.25 -49.06
C PHE A 367 1.25 12.11 -47.81
N TRP A 368 1.33 13.43 -47.94
CA TRP A 368 1.25 14.36 -46.78
C TRP A 368 -0.13 14.30 -46.14
N LEU A 369 -1.21 14.22 -46.92
CA LEU A 369 -2.56 14.08 -46.38
C LEU A 369 -2.68 12.78 -45.54
N GLY A 370 -2.18 11.68 -46.06
CA GLY A 370 -2.15 10.38 -45.36
C GLY A 370 -1.28 10.43 -44.09
N ALA A 371 -0.10 11.03 -44.17
CA ALA A 371 0.80 11.17 -43.04
C ALA A 371 0.17 12.02 -41.90
N VAL A 372 -0.45 13.15 -42.23
CA VAL A 372 -1.19 13.96 -41.26
C VAL A 372 -2.35 13.17 -40.65
N ALA A 373 -3.10 12.40 -41.44
CA ALA A 373 -4.19 11.58 -40.92
C ALA A 373 -3.68 10.50 -39.95
N VAL A 374 -2.59 9.81 -40.27
CA VAL A 374 -1.98 8.81 -39.38
C VAL A 374 -1.54 9.44 -38.07
N VAL A 375 -0.84 10.58 -38.12
CA VAL A 375 -0.38 11.29 -36.92
C VAL A 375 -1.56 11.79 -36.08
N ALA A 376 -2.59 12.35 -36.72
CA ALA A 376 -3.78 12.85 -36.03
C ALA A 376 -4.56 11.70 -35.34
N LEU A 377 -4.73 10.56 -36.03
CA LEU A 377 -5.37 9.38 -35.45
C LEU A 377 -4.54 8.78 -34.29
N ALA A 378 -3.23 8.72 -34.44
CA ALA A 378 -2.34 8.26 -33.37
C ALA A 378 -2.40 9.21 -32.17
N ALA A 379 -2.40 10.52 -32.38
CA ALA A 379 -2.52 11.50 -31.30
C ALA A 379 -3.89 11.43 -30.60
N ALA A 380 -4.97 11.21 -31.35
CA ALA A 380 -6.31 11.05 -30.80
C ALA A 380 -6.42 9.74 -29.96
N ALA A 381 -5.87 8.64 -30.49
CA ALA A 381 -5.81 7.36 -29.78
C ALA A 381 -4.95 7.48 -28.51
N TYR A 382 -3.79 8.13 -28.58
CA TYR A 382 -2.93 8.39 -27.42
C TYR A 382 -3.66 9.16 -26.33
N ARG A 383 -4.32 10.27 -26.69
CA ARG A 383 -5.13 11.05 -25.73
C ARG A 383 -6.28 10.24 -25.12
N HIS A 384 -6.90 9.38 -25.93
CA HIS A 384 -7.97 8.51 -25.42
C HIS A 384 -7.45 7.50 -24.39
N ILE A 385 -6.33 6.84 -24.67
CA ILE A 385 -5.65 5.91 -23.77
C ILE A 385 -5.23 6.65 -22.49
N GLU A 386 -4.67 7.84 -22.60
CA GLU A 386 -4.23 8.65 -21.47
C GLU A 386 -5.39 9.03 -20.53
N LYS A 387 -6.52 9.50 -21.08
CA LYS A 387 -7.73 9.81 -20.30
C LYS A 387 -8.29 8.62 -19.54
N GLN A 388 -8.14 7.41 -20.05
CA GLN A 388 -8.60 6.19 -19.35
C GLN A 388 -7.64 5.78 -18.22
N ARG A 389 -6.41 6.26 -18.24
CA ARG A 389 -5.35 5.88 -17.31
C ARG A 389 -5.20 6.84 -16.12
N THR A 390 -5.48 8.13 -16.31
CA THR A 390 -5.48 9.13 -15.25
C THR A 390 -6.68 8.94 -14.34
N VAL A 391 -6.59 7.94 -13.48
CA VAL A 391 -7.51 7.83 -12.36
C VAL A 391 -6.79 8.35 -11.15
N ASP A 392 -7.21 9.52 -10.70
CA ASP A 392 -6.79 10.10 -9.45
C ASP A 392 -7.12 9.10 -8.30
N ALA A 393 -6.06 8.51 -7.74
CA ALA A 393 -6.19 7.54 -6.65
C ALA A 393 -6.90 8.19 -5.45
N ASP A 394 -6.62 9.45 -5.15
CA ASP A 394 -7.25 10.21 -4.08
C ASP A 394 -8.76 10.40 -4.31
N GLU A 395 -9.18 10.69 -5.53
CA GLU A 395 -10.59 10.82 -5.85
C GLU A 395 -11.34 9.48 -5.72
N ARG A 396 -10.71 8.39 -6.14
CA ARG A 396 -11.25 7.05 -5.95
C ARG A 396 -11.40 6.71 -4.47
N LEU A 397 -10.38 6.93 -3.66
CA LEU A 397 -10.44 6.65 -2.22
C LEU A 397 -11.58 7.45 -1.57
N ARG A 398 -11.74 8.72 -1.91
CA ARG A 398 -12.82 9.58 -1.42
C ARG A 398 -14.22 9.05 -1.80
N ASP A 399 -14.42 8.61 -3.05
CA ASP A 399 -15.70 8.01 -3.48
C ASP A 399 -15.98 6.72 -2.73
N ARG A 400 -14.99 5.85 -2.57
CA ARG A 400 -15.09 4.60 -1.80
C ARG A 400 -15.36 4.87 -0.32
N ALA A 401 -14.71 5.86 0.27
CA ALA A 401 -14.95 6.29 1.65
C ALA A 401 -16.40 6.69 1.88
N SER A 402 -17.04 7.37 0.93
CA SER A 402 -18.48 7.74 1.02
C SER A 402 -19.38 6.50 1.07
N ARG A 403 -19.08 5.49 0.27
CA ARG A 403 -19.83 4.22 0.25
C ARG A 403 -19.57 3.39 1.50
N LEU A 404 -18.32 3.34 1.97
CA LEU A 404 -17.95 2.67 3.21
C LEU A 404 -18.63 3.29 4.42
N ALA A 405 -18.71 4.63 4.51
CA ALA A 405 -19.43 5.32 5.58
C ALA A 405 -20.92 4.95 5.61
N SER A 406 -21.53 4.63 4.45
CA SER A 406 -22.91 4.12 4.36
C SER A 406 -23.03 2.67 4.84
N LEU A 407 -22.03 1.84 4.56
CA LEU A 407 -21.98 0.44 5.00
C LEU A 407 -21.59 0.34 6.49
N PHE A 408 -20.65 1.13 6.96
CA PHE A 408 -20.11 1.16 8.31
C PHE A 408 -20.38 2.53 8.94
N PRO A 409 -21.54 2.73 9.59
CA PRO A 409 -21.85 4.02 10.21
C PRO A 409 -20.74 4.48 11.17
N THR A 410 -20.05 5.54 10.81
CA THR A 410 -18.86 6.03 11.52
C THR A 410 -18.74 7.55 11.39
N ARG A 411 -17.98 8.20 12.27
CA ARG A 411 -17.66 9.63 12.18
C ARG A 411 -16.50 9.89 11.23
N PHE A 412 -15.48 9.01 11.26
CA PHE A 412 -14.29 9.12 10.43
C PHE A 412 -14.08 7.84 9.61
N VAL A 413 -13.84 7.98 8.31
CA VAL A 413 -13.26 6.95 7.44
C VAL A 413 -11.85 7.37 7.18
N VAL A 414 -10.90 6.56 7.66
CA VAL A 414 -9.46 6.88 7.66
C VAL A 414 -8.73 5.94 6.74
N MET A 415 -7.88 6.49 5.89
CA MET A 415 -7.02 5.77 4.97
C MET A 415 -5.62 6.41 4.90
N GLY A 416 -4.65 5.69 4.34
CA GLY A 416 -3.32 6.14 3.93
C GLY A 416 -3.12 5.97 2.44
N HIS A 417 -2.08 5.25 2.05
CA HIS A 417 -1.76 4.74 0.72
C HIS A 417 -1.30 5.79 -0.32
N THR A 418 -2.02 6.90 -0.46
CA THR A 418 -1.65 7.93 -1.44
C THR A 418 -0.65 8.96 -0.91
N HIS A 419 -0.21 8.81 0.33
CA HIS A 419 0.76 9.68 1.03
C HIS A 419 0.34 11.16 1.13
N THR A 420 -0.82 11.53 0.61
CA THR A 420 -1.30 12.92 0.56
C THR A 420 -2.32 13.17 1.66
N PRO A 421 -2.00 13.94 2.71
CA PRO A 421 -2.93 14.18 3.80
C PRO A 421 -4.14 14.98 3.33
N ARG A 422 -5.35 14.51 3.70
CA ARG A 422 -6.61 15.16 3.33
C ARG A 422 -7.65 15.04 4.43
N LEU A 423 -8.48 16.06 4.53
CA LEU A 423 -9.64 16.10 5.41
C LEU A 423 -10.87 16.58 4.64
N VAL A 424 -11.77 15.66 4.29
CA VAL A 424 -12.92 15.97 3.43
C VAL A 424 -14.23 15.52 4.08
N ARG A 425 -15.19 16.43 4.23
CA ARG A 425 -16.55 16.09 4.68
C ARG A 425 -17.27 15.31 3.60
N LEU A 426 -17.73 14.10 3.91
CA LEU A 426 -18.43 13.24 2.94
C LEU A 426 -19.88 13.71 2.71
N ARG A 427 -20.44 13.34 1.54
CA ARG A 427 -21.83 13.62 1.19
C ARG A 427 -22.78 13.15 2.30
N GLY A 428 -23.71 14.00 2.71
CA GLY A 428 -24.61 13.76 3.86
C GLY A 428 -24.10 14.30 5.20
N GLY A 429 -22.88 14.85 5.28
CA GLY A 429 -22.37 15.65 6.40
C GLY A 429 -22.11 14.91 7.73
N ARG A 430 -22.42 13.60 7.80
CA ARG A 430 -22.32 12.80 9.03
C ARG A 430 -20.94 12.20 9.25
N SER A 431 -20.18 11.98 8.19
CA SER A 431 -18.86 11.35 8.20
C SER A 431 -17.84 12.24 7.52
N THR A 432 -16.59 12.10 7.93
CA THR A 432 -15.42 12.78 7.34
C THR A 432 -14.45 11.73 6.84
N TYR A 433 -13.99 11.86 5.60
CA TYR A 433 -12.85 11.14 5.06
C TYR A 433 -11.56 11.81 5.51
N VAL A 434 -10.62 11.01 5.97
CA VAL A 434 -9.29 11.45 6.38
C VAL A 434 -8.27 10.56 5.71
N ASN A 435 -7.39 11.13 4.91
CA ASN A 435 -6.13 10.51 4.58
C ASN A 435 -5.08 11.03 5.55
N VAL A 436 -4.43 10.13 6.26
CA VAL A 436 -3.47 10.54 7.31
C VAL A 436 -2.08 10.85 6.78
N GLY A 437 -1.89 10.81 5.43
CA GLY A 437 -0.58 11.08 4.82
C GLY A 437 0.45 10.01 5.14
N ALA A 438 1.73 10.36 5.00
CA ALA A 438 2.85 9.46 5.18
C ALA A 438 3.86 9.95 6.23
N TRP A 439 4.61 8.98 6.78
CA TRP A 439 5.78 9.13 7.64
C TRP A 439 7.04 8.59 6.97
N SER A 440 6.97 8.18 5.70
CA SER A 440 8.12 7.83 4.89
C SER A 440 8.71 9.08 4.24
N GLU A 441 10.03 9.20 4.25
CA GLU A 441 10.76 10.31 3.65
C GLU A 441 12.12 9.82 3.18
N GLU A 442 12.45 10.10 1.92
CA GLU A 442 13.76 9.84 1.37
C GLU A 442 14.70 11.02 1.65
N GLU A 443 15.98 10.73 1.90
CA GLU A 443 16.99 11.75 2.12
C GLU A 443 17.11 12.66 0.87
N GLY A 444 16.91 13.96 1.06
CA GLY A 444 16.94 14.96 -0.01
C GLY A 444 15.62 15.14 -0.79
N ALA A 445 14.58 14.39 -0.46
CA ALA A 445 13.25 14.62 -0.98
C ALA A 445 12.49 15.74 -0.22
N SER A 446 11.33 16.12 -0.73
CA SER A 446 10.45 17.04 0.01
C SER A 446 10.01 16.41 1.33
N PRO A 447 10.04 17.15 2.46
CA PRO A 447 9.68 16.60 3.75
C PRO A 447 8.27 16.00 3.75
N ALA A 448 8.13 14.81 4.33
CA ALA A 448 6.83 14.20 4.56
C ALA A 448 5.94 15.09 5.43
N ALA A 449 4.65 15.00 5.23
CA ALA A 449 3.70 15.82 6.00
C ALA A 449 3.66 15.46 7.49
N ARG A 450 4.10 14.24 7.88
CA ARG A 450 4.17 13.74 9.26
C ARG A 450 2.86 13.95 10.01
N THR A 451 1.75 13.66 9.31
CA THR A 451 0.41 13.88 9.85
C THR A 451 -0.10 12.63 10.57
N HIS A 452 -0.98 12.87 11.52
CA HIS A 452 -1.66 11.84 12.31
C HIS A 452 -3.04 12.32 12.73
N LEU A 453 -3.99 11.39 12.87
CA LEU A 453 -5.33 11.70 13.35
C LEU A 453 -5.47 11.32 14.82
N VAL A 454 -5.90 12.26 15.62
CA VAL A 454 -6.28 12.02 17.03
C VAL A 454 -7.80 11.97 17.14
N VAL A 455 -8.35 10.92 17.79
CA VAL A 455 -9.79 10.79 18.02
C VAL A 455 -10.05 10.52 19.50
N HIS A 456 -10.83 11.39 20.11
CA HIS A 456 -11.24 11.26 21.51
C HIS A 456 -12.73 10.95 21.64
N PRO A 457 -13.10 10.06 22.56
CA PRO A 457 -14.50 9.90 22.94
C PRO A 457 -15.01 11.18 23.63
N LYS A 458 -16.21 11.58 23.29
CA LYS A 458 -16.92 12.65 23.99
C LYS A 458 -18.39 12.27 24.24
N ARG A 459 -19.08 13.05 25.10
CA ARG A 459 -20.52 12.88 25.37
C ARG A 459 -21.29 12.91 24.05
N GLY A 460 -21.95 11.81 23.72
CA GLY A 460 -22.75 11.68 22.48
C GLY A 460 -22.00 11.34 21.18
N GLY A 461 -20.68 11.05 21.23
CA GLY A 461 -19.93 10.68 20.03
C GLY A 461 -18.42 10.73 20.19
N VAL A 462 -17.75 11.22 19.14
CA VAL A 462 -16.30 11.40 19.12
C VAL A 462 -15.92 12.76 18.55
N LYS A 463 -14.78 13.30 18.99
CA LYS A 463 -14.09 14.47 18.40
C LYS A 463 -12.76 13.99 17.81
N GLY A 464 -12.38 14.46 16.64
CA GLY A 464 -11.08 14.16 16.05
C GLY A 464 -10.49 15.39 15.38
N ALA A 465 -9.16 15.40 15.30
CA ALA A 465 -8.38 16.42 14.63
C ALA A 465 -7.23 15.76 13.87
N LEU A 466 -7.03 16.13 12.61
CA LEU A 466 -5.83 15.82 11.85
C LEU A 466 -4.75 16.84 12.28
N LEU A 467 -3.62 16.32 12.74
CA LEU A 467 -2.52 17.10 13.27
C LEU A 467 -1.25 16.79 12.47
N ARG A 468 -0.34 17.74 12.44
CA ARG A 468 1.01 17.61 11.90
C ARG A 468 1.99 17.58 13.06
N TRP A 469 2.94 16.67 13.03
CA TRP A 469 4.05 16.67 13.96
C TRP A 469 5.10 17.68 13.54
N CYS A 470 5.55 18.50 14.48
CA CYS A 470 6.65 19.43 14.29
C CYS A 470 7.69 19.18 15.38
N SER A 471 8.93 18.86 14.97
CA SER A 471 10.06 18.66 15.86
C SER A 471 10.23 19.86 16.80
N GLY A 472 10.34 19.59 18.09
CA GLY A 472 10.53 20.61 19.15
C GLY A 472 9.26 21.33 19.62
N THR A 473 8.18 21.41 18.82
CA THR A 473 6.92 22.05 19.22
C THR A 473 5.78 21.08 19.48
N GLY A 474 5.92 19.83 19.01
CA GLY A 474 4.89 18.80 19.11
C GLY A 474 3.79 18.92 18.06
N PRO A 475 2.58 18.36 18.32
CA PRO A 475 1.51 18.31 17.33
C PRO A 475 0.84 19.68 17.16
N VAL A 476 0.73 20.13 15.90
CA VAL A 476 0.02 21.35 15.49
C VAL A 476 -1.16 21.01 14.59
N ALA A 477 -2.16 21.88 14.50
CA ALA A 477 -3.29 21.67 13.60
C ALA A 477 -2.81 21.56 12.15
N PHE A 478 -3.30 20.56 11.42
CA PHE A 478 -3.07 20.45 9.99
C PHE A 478 -4.11 21.30 9.25
N GLU A 479 -3.63 22.29 8.52
CA GLU A 479 -4.44 23.09 7.60
C GLU A 479 -4.23 22.52 6.20
N PRO A 480 -5.27 21.93 5.57
CA PRO A 480 -5.16 21.48 4.19
C PRO A 480 -4.92 22.68 3.27
N VAL A 481 -3.89 22.57 2.44
CA VAL A 481 -3.58 23.55 1.39
C VAL A 481 -4.61 23.48 0.28
#